data_9b0c2a7a0620bdf4a1f1de57f01fd63d
#
_entry.id   9b0c2a7a0620bdf4a1f1de57f01fd63d
#
_cell.length_a   1.000
_cell.length_b   1.000
_cell.length_c   1.000
_cell.angle_alpha   90.00
_cell.angle_beta   90.00
_cell.angle_gamma   90.00
#
_symmetry.space_group_name_H-M   'P 1'
#
loop_
_entity.id
_entity.type
_entity.pdbx_description
1 polymer ?
#
loop_
_entity_poly.entity_id
_entity_poly.type
_entity_poly.pdbx_seq_one_letter_code
_entity_poly.pdbx_strand_id
1 'polypeptide(L)'
;MAGHSKFKNIMYRKGAQDKKRASLFSKLSKEITVAAKLGAPDPDQNARLRSAIQLAKASSFPKENIDRAIKKSLDKDTVNYDQMRYEGFGPNGTSIIVEALTDNRNRTASNVRSAFQKFGGSMGETGSVSHAFNHYGFVRYNKDVTSEEDFFNFSIEGGAEDCFIEEDTYCLLYTSDAADDWFC
;
A
#
# COMPACT_ATOMS: atom_id res chain seq x y z
N MET A 1 -34.95 -3.18 30.05
CA MET A 1 -34.53 -3.79 28.74
C MET A 1 -33.43 -3.04 27.99
N ALA A 2 -32.53 -2.34 28.72
CA ALA A 2 -31.41 -1.57 28.09
C ALA A 2 -30.13 -2.40 27.78
N GLY A 3 -30.01 -3.61 28.33
CA GLY A 3 -28.79 -4.41 28.16
C GLY A 3 -28.56 -5.06 26.79
N HIS A 4 -29.64 -5.43 26.10
CA HIS A 4 -29.53 -6.08 24.78
C HIS A 4 -29.09 -5.14 23.64
N SER A 5 -29.36 -3.85 23.73
CA SER A 5 -28.95 -2.84 22.75
C SER A 5 -27.41 -2.58 22.78
N LYS A 6 -26.85 -2.50 23.99
CA LYS A 6 -25.41 -2.26 24.18
C LYS A 6 -24.58 -3.45 23.71
N PHE A 7 -24.97 -4.67 24.00
CA PHE A 7 -24.29 -5.89 23.54
C PHE A 7 -24.35 -6.03 22.01
N LYS A 8 -25.49 -5.82 21.39
CA LYS A 8 -25.63 -5.83 19.92
C LYS A 8 -24.75 -4.78 19.26
N ASN A 9 -24.71 -3.56 19.79
CA ASN A 9 -23.85 -2.49 19.25
C ASN A 9 -22.35 -2.85 19.35
N ILE A 10 -21.92 -3.48 20.44
CA ILE A 10 -20.54 -3.96 20.60
C ILE A 10 -20.24 -5.07 19.59
N MET A 11 -21.13 -6.04 19.41
CA MET A 11 -20.98 -7.11 18.40
C MET A 11 -20.91 -6.55 16.98
N TYR A 12 -21.74 -5.60 16.60
CA TYR A 12 -21.72 -4.99 15.27
C TYR A 12 -20.41 -4.23 15.03
N ARG A 13 -19.92 -3.46 16.01
CA ARG A 13 -18.64 -2.74 15.92
C ARG A 13 -17.49 -3.71 15.80
N LYS A 14 -17.44 -4.75 16.62
CA LYS A 14 -16.41 -5.80 16.57
C LYS A 14 -16.43 -6.52 15.23
N GLY A 15 -17.59 -6.96 14.74
CA GLY A 15 -17.75 -7.62 13.46
C GLY A 15 -17.32 -6.73 12.27
N ALA A 16 -17.58 -5.43 12.32
CA ALA A 16 -17.13 -4.49 11.30
C ALA A 16 -15.61 -4.32 11.31
N GLN A 17 -14.97 -4.26 12.49
CA GLN A 17 -13.52 -4.21 12.65
C GLN A 17 -12.87 -5.50 12.18
N ASP A 18 -13.40 -6.66 12.56
CA ASP A 18 -12.90 -7.96 12.15
C ASP A 18 -12.97 -8.14 10.64
N LYS A 19 -14.03 -7.67 9.99
CA LYS A 19 -14.18 -7.69 8.53
C LYS A 19 -13.15 -6.78 7.84
N LYS A 20 -12.89 -5.58 8.37
CA LYS A 20 -11.86 -4.67 7.85
C LYS A 20 -10.48 -5.31 7.98
N ARG A 21 -10.16 -5.90 9.13
CA ARG A 21 -8.89 -6.58 9.38
C ARG A 21 -8.69 -7.79 8.46
N ALA A 22 -9.72 -8.62 8.28
CA ALA A 22 -9.67 -9.75 7.35
C ALA A 22 -9.43 -9.31 5.90
N SER A 23 -10.07 -8.23 5.47
CA SER A 23 -9.85 -7.63 4.15
C SER A 23 -8.42 -7.13 3.98
N LEU A 24 -7.88 -6.42 4.98
CA LEU A 24 -6.48 -5.96 4.98
C LEU A 24 -5.51 -7.14 4.91
N PHE A 25 -5.70 -8.16 5.75
CA PHE A 25 -4.87 -9.35 5.78
C PHE A 25 -4.89 -10.13 4.46
N SER A 26 -6.03 -10.18 3.79
CA SER A 26 -6.15 -10.76 2.45
C SER A 26 -5.34 -9.99 1.41
N LYS A 27 -5.34 -8.65 1.47
CA LYS A 27 -4.54 -7.79 0.58
C LYS A 27 -3.04 -7.99 0.83
N LEU A 28 -2.60 -7.96 2.09
CA LEU A 28 -1.19 -8.18 2.47
C LEU A 28 -0.69 -9.56 2.03
N SER A 29 -1.48 -10.60 2.24
CA SER A 29 -1.13 -11.95 1.77
C SER A 29 -0.96 -12.03 0.24
N LYS A 30 -1.85 -11.38 -0.51
CA LYS A 30 -1.74 -11.31 -1.98
C LYS A 30 -0.49 -10.58 -2.42
N GLU A 31 -0.22 -9.40 -1.84
CA GLU A 31 0.97 -8.60 -2.17
C GLU A 31 2.26 -9.38 -1.92
N ILE A 32 2.40 -10.04 -0.75
CA ILE A 32 3.55 -10.90 -0.45
C ILE A 32 3.68 -12.03 -1.48
N THR A 33 2.58 -12.71 -1.81
CA THR A 33 2.61 -13.81 -2.80
C THR A 33 3.04 -13.31 -4.19
N VAL A 34 2.53 -12.15 -4.62
CA VAL A 34 2.87 -11.56 -5.92
C VAL A 34 4.31 -11.08 -5.95
N ALA A 35 4.75 -10.36 -4.90
CA ALA A 35 6.12 -9.90 -4.78
C ALA A 35 7.13 -11.06 -4.83
N ALA A 36 6.85 -12.15 -4.10
CA ALA A 36 7.70 -13.34 -4.10
C ALA A 36 7.66 -14.12 -5.43
N LYS A 37 6.55 -14.05 -6.18
CA LYS A 37 6.40 -14.74 -7.47
C LYS A 37 7.08 -14.01 -8.62
N LEU A 38 7.06 -12.66 -8.60
CA LEU A 38 7.65 -11.81 -9.65
C LEU A 38 9.16 -11.60 -9.47
N GLY A 39 9.67 -11.79 -8.26
CA GLY A 39 11.08 -11.68 -7.93
C GLY A 39 11.60 -12.93 -7.22
N ALA A 40 12.65 -12.79 -6.41
CA ALA A 40 13.12 -13.87 -5.56
C ALA A 40 12.18 -14.06 -4.36
N PRO A 41 11.97 -15.32 -3.88
CA PRO A 41 11.18 -15.58 -2.68
C PRO A 41 11.95 -15.27 -1.38
N ASP A 42 13.10 -14.62 -1.50
CA ASP A 42 13.98 -14.20 -0.43
C ASP A 42 13.88 -12.67 -0.26
N PRO A 43 13.47 -12.15 0.91
CA PRO A 43 13.35 -10.71 1.14
C PRO A 43 14.68 -9.96 1.06
N ASP A 44 15.83 -10.65 1.25
CA ASP A 44 17.14 -10.01 1.14
C ASP A 44 17.52 -9.71 -0.32
N GLN A 45 16.95 -10.45 -1.26
CA GLN A 45 17.16 -10.31 -2.69
C GLN A 45 15.99 -9.65 -3.43
N ASN A 46 14.92 -9.27 -2.71
CA ASN A 46 13.70 -8.76 -3.29
C ASN A 46 13.16 -7.57 -2.48
N ALA A 47 13.49 -6.35 -2.91
CA ALA A 47 13.10 -5.11 -2.25
C ALA A 47 11.57 -4.99 -2.11
N ARG A 48 10.80 -5.35 -3.14
CA ARG A 48 9.33 -5.34 -3.10
C ARG A 48 8.78 -6.32 -2.04
N LEU A 49 9.35 -7.52 -1.96
CA LEU A 49 8.96 -8.50 -0.94
C LEU A 49 9.32 -8.01 0.46
N ARG A 50 10.49 -7.41 0.63
CA ARG A 50 10.94 -6.80 1.90
C ARG A 50 9.95 -5.74 2.37
N SER A 51 9.59 -4.80 1.50
CA SER A 51 8.61 -3.74 1.80
C SER A 51 7.22 -4.30 2.14
N ALA A 52 6.74 -5.30 1.39
CA ALA A 52 5.48 -5.96 1.67
C ALA A 52 5.48 -6.67 3.04
N ILE A 53 6.59 -7.31 3.42
CA ILE A 53 6.75 -7.94 4.74
C ILE A 53 6.79 -6.89 5.86
N GLN A 54 7.47 -5.77 5.66
CA GLN A 54 7.52 -4.68 6.64
C GLN A 54 6.12 -4.11 6.90
N LEU A 55 5.37 -3.82 5.84
CA LEU A 55 3.99 -3.35 5.93
C LEU A 55 3.07 -4.38 6.64
N ALA A 56 3.26 -5.66 6.34
CA ALA A 56 2.53 -6.75 7.00
C ALA A 56 2.83 -6.79 8.50
N LYS A 57 4.10 -6.70 8.91
CA LYS A 57 4.52 -6.63 10.31
C LYS A 57 3.93 -5.41 11.02
N ALA A 58 4.00 -4.22 10.42
CA ALA A 58 3.41 -3.00 10.94
C ALA A 58 1.89 -3.11 11.14
N SER A 59 1.22 -3.91 10.29
CA SER A 59 -0.22 -4.20 10.38
C SER A 59 -0.55 -5.35 11.34
N SER A 60 0.41 -5.84 12.12
CA SER A 60 0.25 -7.00 13.01
C SER A 60 -0.21 -8.27 12.28
N PHE A 61 0.26 -8.48 11.05
CA PHE A 61 -0.01 -9.69 10.29
C PHE A 61 0.86 -10.84 10.82
N PRO A 62 0.29 -12.03 11.14
CA PRO A 62 1.03 -13.11 11.75
C PRO A 62 2.18 -13.62 10.87
N LYS A 63 3.34 -13.89 11.49
CA LYS A 63 4.53 -14.42 10.80
C LYS A 63 4.22 -15.69 10.00
N GLU A 64 3.46 -16.61 10.58
CA GLU A 64 3.06 -17.86 9.90
C GLU A 64 2.29 -17.62 8.60
N ASN A 65 1.51 -16.54 8.54
CA ASN A 65 0.78 -16.17 7.34
C ASN A 65 1.70 -15.53 6.29
N ILE A 66 2.75 -14.80 6.72
CA ILE A 66 3.82 -14.30 5.83
C ILE A 66 4.53 -15.49 5.18
N ASP A 67 5.00 -16.44 6.00
CA ASP A 67 5.72 -17.64 5.53
C ASP A 67 4.84 -18.48 4.58
N ARG A 68 3.55 -18.61 4.89
CA ARG A 68 2.58 -19.30 4.04
C ARG A 68 2.38 -18.59 2.70
N ALA A 69 2.30 -17.27 2.69
CA ALA A 69 2.16 -16.47 1.48
C ALA A 69 3.37 -16.60 0.55
N ILE A 70 4.60 -16.60 1.12
CA ILE A 70 5.83 -16.83 0.38
C ILE A 70 5.86 -18.26 -0.18
N LYS A 71 5.57 -19.28 0.64
CA LYS A 71 5.50 -20.68 0.16
C LYS A 71 4.50 -20.85 -0.97
N LYS A 72 3.33 -20.21 -0.86
CA LYS A 72 2.30 -20.26 -1.91
C LYS A 72 2.79 -19.71 -3.24
N SER A 73 3.71 -18.75 -3.27
CA SER A 73 4.26 -18.22 -4.52
C SER A 73 5.05 -19.25 -5.33
N LEU A 74 5.58 -20.31 -4.67
CA LEU A 74 6.37 -21.37 -5.29
C LEU A 74 5.50 -22.46 -5.91
N ASP A 75 4.21 -22.53 -5.58
CA ASP A 75 3.29 -23.53 -6.14
C ASP A 75 2.95 -23.20 -7.59
N LYS A 76 3.07 -24.17 -8.48
CA LYS A 76 2.77 -24.01 -9.92
C LYS A 76 1.31 -23.66 -10.20
N ASP A 77 0.40 -24.11 -9.33
CA ASP A 77 -1.04 -23.86 -9.43
C ASP A 77 -1.49 -22.54 -8.79
N THR A 78 -0.54 -21.72 -8.33
CA THR A 78 -0.88 -20.41 -7.74
C THR A 78 -1.47 -19.48 -8.79
N VAL A 79 -2.64 -18.97 -8.49
CA VAL A 79 -3.35 -17.99 -9.32
C VAL A 79 -2.42 -16.83 -9.69
N ASN A 80 -2.32 -16.55 -10.98
CA ASN A 80 -1.60 -15.37 -11.44
C ASN A 80 -2.46 -14.13 -11.16
N TYR A 81 -1.85 -13.13 -10.54
CA TYR A 81 -2.47 -11.84 -10.35
C TYR A 81 -1.87 -10.85 -11.34
N ASP A 82 -2.74 -10.13 -12.05
CA ASP A 82 -2.37 -8.98 -12.86
C ASP A 82 -2.41 -7.72 -12.01
N GLN A 83 -1.39 -6.88 -12.14
CA GLN A 83 -1.42 -5.54 -11.60
C GLN A 83 -2.15 -4.63 -12.58
N MET A 84 -3.18 -3.96 -12.11
CA MET A 84 -4.03 -3.07 -12.91
C MET A 84 -4.12 -1.71 -12.24
N ARG A 85 -4.06 -0.65 -13.06
CA ARG A 85 -4.29 0.72 -12.64
C ARG A 85 -5.59 1.21 -13.25
N TYR A 86 -6.42 1.84 -12.44
CA TYR A 86 -7.63 2.52 -12.86
C TYR A 86 -7.54 3.97 -12.43
N GLU A 87 -8.01 4.85 -13.29
CA GLU A 87 -8.00 6.28 -13.07
C GLU A 87 -9.42 6.83 -13.14
N GLY A 88 -9.66 7.93 -12.45
CA GLY A 88 -10.99 8.55 -12.49
C GLY A 88 -11.10 9.75 -11.57
N PHE A 89 -12.29 10.30 -11.56
CA PHE A 89 -12.64 11.48 -10.79
C PHE A 89 -13.65 11.13 -9.71
N GLY A 90 -13.37 11.55 -8.50
CA GLY A 90 -14.31 11.54 -7.38
C GLY A 90 -15.24 12.75 -7.40
N PRO A 91 -16.06 12.93 -6.37
CA PRO A 91 -16.88 14.14 -6.20
C PRO A 91 -16.02 15.40 -6.29
N ASN A 92 -16.59 16.45 -6.88
CA ASN A 92 -15.93 17.74 -7.07
C ASN A 92 -14.65 17.70 -7.94
N GLY A 93 -14.49 16.66 -8.80
CA GLY A 93 -13.35 16.55 -9.69
C GLY A 93 -12.05 16.09 -9.02
N THR A 94 -12.11 15.52 -7.82
CA THR A 94 -10.93 14.96 -7.15
C THR A 94 -10.31 13.82 -7.96
N SER A 95 -9.05 13.96 -8.36
CA SER A 95 -8.32 12.92 -9.07
C SER A 95 -8.06 11.70 -8.19
N ILE A 96 -8.31 10.50 -8.70
CA ILE A 96 -8.15 9.24 -7.97
C ILE A 96 -7.45 8.22 -8.85
N ILE A 97 -6.36 7.63 -8.32
CA ILE A 97 -5.70 6.45 -8.89
C ILE A 97 -6.03 5.24 -8.00
N VAL A 98 -6.41 4.13 -8.62
CA VAL A 98 -6.67 2.86 -7.95
C VAL A 98 -5.73 1.80 -8.48
N GLU A 99 -4.81 1.34 -7.63
CA GLU A 99 -3.96 0.19 -7.92
C GLU A 99 -4.65 -1.09 -7.42
N ALA A 100 -4.68 -2.11 -8.25
CA ALA A 100 -5.34 -3.38 -7.93
C ALA A 100 -4.53 -4.59 -8.38
N LEU A 101 -4.47 -5.62 -7.52
CA LEU A 101 -4.02 -6.96 -7.88
C LEU A 101 -5.23 -7.85 -8.10
N THR A 102 -5.39 -8.37 -9.30
CA THR A 102 -6.58 -9.14 -9.70
C THR A 102 -6.25 -10.39 -10.48
N ASP A 103 -7.04 -11.43 -10.24
CA ASP A 103 -7.12 -12.65 -11.03
C ASP A 103 -8.14 -12.54 -12.18
N ASN A 104 -8.94 -11.46 -12.21
CA ASN A 104 -9.95 -11.22 -13.23
C ASN A 104 -10.13 -9.73 -13.52
N ARG A 105 -9.53 -9.28 -14.61
CA ARG A 105 -9.51 -7.87 -15.04
C ARG A 105 -10.92 -7.30 -15.24
N ASN A 106 -11.82 -8.07 -15.88
CA ASN A 106 -13.16 -7.60 -16.20
C ASN A 106 -14.03 -7.41 -14.94
N ARG A 107 -13.96 -8.37 -14.01
CA ARG A 107 -14.67 -8.28 -12.73
C ARG A 107 -14.18 -7.07 -11.94
N THR A 108 -12.86 -6.86 -11.88
CA THR A 108 -12.30 -5.73 -11.11
C THR A 108 -12.64 -4.39 -11.76
N ALA A 109 -12.54 -4.27 -13.07
CA ALA A 109 -12.94 -3.05 -13.79
C ALA A 109 -14.41 -2.69 -13.52
N SER A 110 -15.31 -3.69 -13.58
CA SER A 110 -16.73 -3.50 -13.26
C SER A 110 -16.95 -3.03 -11.82
N ASN A 111 -16.25 -3.65 -10.86
CA ASN A 111 -16.35 -3.29 -9.44
C ASN A 111 -15.83 -1.87 -9.17
N VAL A 112 -14.70 -1.50 -9.75
CA VAL A 112 -14.11 -0.16 -9.62
C VAL A 112 -15.04 0.88 -10.23
N ARG A 113 -15.56 0.64 -11.45
CA ARG A 113 -16.53 1.54 -12.10
C ARG A 113 -17.78 1.74 -11.24
N SER A 114 -18.33 0.65 -10.71
CA SER A 114 -19.49 0.69 -9.82
C SER A 114 -19.20 1.47 -8.53
N ALA A 115 -17.97 1.36 -7.98
CA ALA A 115 -17.57 2.11 -6.81
C ALA A 115 -17.52 3.62 -7.09
N PHE A 116 -16.89 4.03 -8.18
CA PHE A 116 -16.88 5.44 -8.61
C PHE A 116 -18.29 6.00 -8.73
N GLN A 117 -19.16 5.32 -9.49
CA GLN A 117 -20.55 5.76 -9.70
C GLN A 117 -21.33 5.84 -8.41
N LYS A 118 -21.21 4.84 -7.52
CA LYS A 118 -21.93 4.80 -6.24
C LYS A 118 -21.62 5.99 -5.33
N PHE A 119 -20.40 6.50 -5.41
CA PHE A 119 -19.93 7.61 -4.58
C PHE A 119 -19.87 8.96 -5.32
N GLY A 120 -20.56 9.08 -6.44
CA GLY A 120 -20.74 10.34 -7.18
C GLY A 120 -19.52 10.74 -8.02
N GLY A 121 -18.66 9.76 -8.35
CA GLY A 121 -17.52 9.93 -9.24
C GLY A 121 -17.71 9.23 -10.58
N SER A 122 -16.67 9.27 -11.41
CA SER A 122 -16.62 8.59 -12.71
C SER A 122 -15.26 7.97 -12.96
N MET A 123 -15.23 6.73 -13.46
CA MET A 123 -14.00 6.12 -13.93
C MET A 123 -13.65 6.68 -15.31
N GLY A 124 -12.44 7.18 -15.46
CA GLY A 124 -11.88 7.71 -16.70
C GLY A 124 -11.09 6.66 -17.49
N GLU A 125 -10.44 7.10 -18.54
CA GLU A 125 -9.47 6.32 -19.30
C GLU A 125 -8.09 6.38 -18.64
N THR A 126 -7.20 5.48 -19.05
CA THR A 126 -5.79 5.49 -18.61
C THR A 126 -5.13 6.81 -19.02
N GLY A 127 -4.46 7.48 -18.09
CA GLY A 127 -3.85 8.79 -18.32
C GLY A 127 -4.74 9.99 -17.99
N SER A 128 -6.01 9.76 -17.61
CA SER A 128 -6.95 10.86 -17.35
C SER A 128 -6.58 11.70 -16.13
N VAL A 129 -5.91 11.13 -15.14
CA VAL A 129 -5.51 11.84 -13.91
C VAL A 129 -4.04 11.64 -13.53
N SER A 130 -3.32 10.70 -14.14
CA SER A 130 -1.93 10.38 -13.78
C SER A 130 -0.99 11.58 -13.89
N HIS A 131 -1.27 12.52 -14.80
CA HIS A 131 -0.51 13.77 -14.95
C HIS A 131 -0.57 14.69 -13.71
N ALA A 132 -1.55 14.50 -12.83
CA ALA A 132 -1.69 15.26 -11.57
C ALA A 132 -0.97 14.61 -10.39
N PHE A 133 -0.28 13.49 -10.60
CA PHE A 133 0.42 12.74 -9.55
C PHE A 133 1.89 12.59 -9.91
N ASN A 134 2.72 12.83 -8.90
CA ASN A 134 4.12 12.44 -8.94
C ASN A 134 4.33 11.23 -8.05
N HIS A 135 5.23 10.34 -8.44
CA HIS A 135 5.60 9.16 -7.65
C HIS A 135 6.92 9.42 -6.93
N TYR A 136 6.88 9.36 -5.60
CA TYR A 136 8.04 9.62 -4.76
C TYR A 136 8.31 8.45 -3.83
N GLY A 137 9.59 8.20 -3.54
CA GLY A 137 10.03 7.46 -2.38
C GLY A 137 9.96 8.36 -1.14
N PHE A 138 9.38 7.90 -0.07
CA PHE A 138 9.23 8.64 1.18
C PHE A 138 9.97 7.93 2.30
N VAL A 139 10.94 8.63 2.91
CA VAL A 139 11.72 8.11 4.04
C VAL A 139 11.49 8.99 5.25
N ARG A 140 11.29 8.37 6.41
CA ARG A 140 11.03 9.06 7.66
C ARG A 140 12.00 8.58 8.75
N TYR A 141 12.60 9.52 9.46
CA TYR A 141 13.48 9.29 10.60
C TYR A 141 12.99 10.05 11.83
N ASN A 142 13.26 9.54 13.03
CA ASN A 142 13.02 10.29 14.25
C ASN A 142 14.02 11.46 14.36
N LYS A 143 13.62 12.57 15.00
CA LYS A 143 14.47 13.76 15.17
C LYS A 143 15.69 13.53 16.07
N ASP A 144 15.69 12.46 16.86
CA ASP A 144 16.79 12.10 17.75
C ASP A 144 18.02 11.52 17.03
N VAL A 145 17.92 11.22 15.72
CA VAL A 145 19.03 10.62 14.96
C VAL A 145 20.12 11.62 14.61
N THR A 146 19.80 12.92 14.43
CA THR A 146 20.75 13.96 14.06
C THR A 146 20.20 15.37 14.36
N SER A 147 21.05 16.41 14.24
CA SER A 147 20.59 17.79 14.30
C SER A 147 19.80 18.17 13.04
N GLU A 148 18.97 19.22 13.14
CA GLU A 148 18.21 19.74 11.99
C GLU A 148 19.15 20.24 10.87
N GLU A 149 20.25 20.90 11.24
CA GLU A 149 21.24 21.40 10.29
C GLU A 149 21.93 20.28 9.53
N ASP A 150 22.37 19.24 10.24
CA ASP A 150 22.99 18.06 9.63
C ASP A 150 21.98 17.28 8.77
N PHE A 151 20.71 17.17 9.21
CA PHE A 151 19.64 16.55 8.43
C PHE A 151 19.48 17.22 7.06
N PHE A 152 19.41 18.56 7.00
CA PHE A 152 19.32 19.29 5.74
C PHE A 152 20.56 19.10 4.86
N ASN A 153 21.75 19.17 5.46
CA ASN A 153 23.00 18.94 4.72
C ASN A 153 23.05 17.53 4.12
N PHE A 154 22.78 16.49 4.89
CA PHE A 154 22.72 15.10 4.40
C PHE A 154 21.62 14.88 3.38
N SER A 155 20.49 15.57 3.49
CA SER A 155 19.40 15.48 2.51
C SER A 155 19.83 16.00 1.14
N ILE A 156 20.56 17.13 1.11
CA ILE A 156 21.10 17.73 -0.12
C ILE A 156 22.18 16.83 -0.71
N GLU A 157 23.14 16.38 0.10
CA GLU A 157 24.20 15.46 -0.34
C GLU A 157 23.68 14.13 -0.84
N GLY A 158 22.61 13.61 -0.20
CA GLY A 158 21.93 12.39 -0.57
C GLY A 158 20.99 12.52 -1.78
N GLY A 159 20.87 13.71 -2.38
CA GLY A 159 20.06 13.92 -3.58
C GLY A 159 18.54 13.81 -3.33
N ALA A 160 18.08 14.15 -2.13
CA ALA A 160 16.65 14.24 -1.87
C ALA A 160 16.04 15.37 -2.72
N GLU A 161 14.86 15.13 -3.29
CA GLU A 161 14.14 16.14 -4.06
C GLU A 161 13.49 17.19 -3.16
N ASP A 162 13.03 16.76 -2.00
CA ASP A 162 12.52 17.65 -0.96
C ASP A 162 12.76 17.05 0.42
N CYS A 163 12.85 17.91 1.43
CA CYS A 163 12.98 17.52 2.82
C CYS A 163 12.21 18.48 3.73
N PHE A 164 11.52 17.94 4.70
CA PHE A 164 10.73 18.72 5.64
C PHE A 164 10.65 18.05 7.02
N ILE A 165 10.19 18.81 7.99
CA ILE A 165 10.04 18.34 9.36
C ILE A 165 8.55 18.25 9.69
N GLU A 166 8.10 17.10 10.15
CA GLU A 166 6.72 16.85 10.56
C GLU A 166 6.72 16.36 12.01
N GLU A 167 6.12 17.14 12.91
CA GLU A 167 6.08 16.86 14.35
C GLU A 167 7.47 16.47 14.91
N ASP A 168 7.69 15.21 15.24
CA ASP A 168 8.92 14.65 15.80
C ASP A 168 9.75 13.86 14.79
N THR A 169 9.51 14.05 13.50
CA THR A 169 10.18 13.29 12.43
C THR A 169 10.79 14.17 11.36
N TYR A 170 11.91 13.73 10.82
CA TYR A 170 12.52 14.20 9.59
C TYR A 170 11.97 13.39 8.41
N CYS A 171 11.54 14.08 7.35
CA CYS A 171 10.93 13.50 6.18
C CYS A 171 11.72 13.84 4.93
N LEU A 172 12.03 12.84 4.10
CA LEU A 172 12.74 12.97 2.83
C LEU A 172 11.85 12.47 1.70
N LEU A 173 11.85 13.19 0.60
CA LEU A 173 11.26 12.78 -0.67
C LEU A 173 12.37 12.52 -1.69
N TYR A 174 12.31 11.37 -2.33
CA TYR A 174 13.18 10.99 -3.43
C TYR A 174 12.36 10.70 -4.67
N THR A 175 12.90 10.93 -5.85
CA THR A 175 12.34 10.37 -7.07
C THR A 175 12.27 8.84 -6.97
N SER A 176 11.32 8.20 -7.65
CA SER A 176 11.15 6.75 -7.58
C SER A 176 12.42 5.97 -7.88
N ASP A 177 13.22 6.44 -8.82
CA ASP A 177 14.45 5.79 -9.25
C ASP A 177 15.54 5.86 -8.18
N ALA A 178 15.67 7.00 -7.49
CA ALA A 178 16.64 7.16 -6.39
C ALA A 178 16.26 6.38 -5.13
N ALA A 179 14.96 6.15 -4.88
CA ALA A 179 14.51 5.37 -3.72
C ALA A 179 14.87 3.88 -3.86
N ASP A 180 14.90 3.34 -5.08
CA ASP A 180 15.25 1.94 -5.34
C ASP A 180 16.77 1.68 -5.13
N ASP A 181 17.62 2.67 -5.39
CA ASP A 181 19.08 2.56 -5.24
C ASP A 181 19.55 2.59 -3.78
N TRP A 182 18.79 3.21 -2.86
CA TRP A 182 19.16 3.30 -1.43
C TRP A 182 18.73 2.11 -0.58
N PHE A 183 17.91 1.21 -1.10
CA PHE A 183 17.44 0.01 -0.41
C PHE A 183 18.14 -1.29 -0.87
N CYS A 184 19.26 -1.18 -1.62
CA CYS A 184 20.11 -2.31 -1.98
C CYS A 184 21.16 -2.60 -0.92
#